data_172aa70f029ce6e03663138029986254
#
_entry.id   172aa70f029ce6e03663138029986254
#
_cell.length_a   1.000
_cell.length_b   1.000
_cell.length_c   1.000
_cell.angle_alpha   90.00
_cell.angle_beta   90.00
_cell.angle_gamma   90.00
#
_symmetry.space_group_name_H-M   'P 1'
#
loop_
_entity.id
_entity.type
_entity.pdbx_description
1 polymer ?
#
loop_
_entity_poly.entity_id
_entity_poly.type
_entity_poly.pdbx_seq_one_letter_code
_entity_poly.pdbx_strand_id
1 'polypeptide(L)'
;MNEKCAAGTGRFLEVMARVLGCQLGELSSLAEASEKDVSVSSVCTVFAESEVISALASGEQRSDVARGAHRAVARRVAGMYNRVNGQEPVVMTGGVALNQDMIRCLSEELKTTVIPVEHPQIAGAIGAAVFAYEKYHK
;
A
#
# COMPACT_ATOMS: atom_id res chain seq x y z
N MET A 1 -11.10 -12.00 -4.17
CA MET A 1 -11.32 -11.11 -5.32
C MET A 1 -11.27 -9.66 -4.84
N ASN A 2 -10.54 -8.80 -5.55
CA ASN A 2 -10.48 -7.38 -5.19
C ASN A 2 -11.85 -6.73 -5.36
N GLU A 3 -12.21 -5.88 -4.40
CA GLU A 3 -13.35 -5.01 -4.55
C GLU A 3 -13.10 -4.01 -5.68
N LYS A 4 -14.14 -3.60 -6.36
CA LYS A 4 -14.07 -2.62 -7.47
C LYS A 4 -13.82 -1.19 -6.93
N CYS A 5 -12.78 -1.02 -6.11
CA CYS A 5 -12.46 0.22 -5.43
C CYS A 5 -10.95 0.46 -5.43
N ALA A 6 -10.54 1.70 -5.66
CA ALA A 6 -9.14 2.10 -5.63
C ALA A 6 -8.50 2.06 -4.23
N ALA A 7 -9.33 2.02 -3.18
CA ALA A 7 -8.87 1.92 -1.80
C ALA A 7 -8.07 0.61 -1.59
N GLY A 8 -6.86 0.74 -1.08
CA GLY A 8 -5.94 -0.40 -0.91
C GLY A 8 -5.16 -0.78 -2.16
N THR A 9 -5.21 0.02 -3.22
CA THR A 9 -4.44 -0.16 -4.45
C THR A 9 -3.38 0.93 -4.62
N GLY A 10 -2.46 0.74 -5.57
CA GLY A 10 -1.47 1.77 -5.92
C GLY A 10 -2.12 3.11 -6.32
N ARG A 11 -3.31 3.07 -6.91
CA ARG A 11 -4.04 4.28 -7.30
C ARG A 11 -4.41 5.16 -6.10
N PHE A 12 -4.73 4.58 -4.95
CA PHE A 12 -4.94 5.32 -3.72
C PHE A 12 -3.67 6.11 -3.32
N LEU A 13 -2.52 5.45 -3.36
CA LEU A 13 -1.24 6.09 -3.03
C LEU A 13 -0.85 7.20 -4.01
N GLU A 14 -1.17 7.05 -5.30
CA GLU A 14 -0.98 8.11 -6.30
C GLU A 14 -1.80 9.38 -5.97
N VAL A 15 -3.05 9.20 -5.54
CA VAL A 15 -3.91 10.32 -5.11
C VAL A 15 -3.32 10.97 -3.85
N MET A 16 -2.92 10.18 -2.86
CA MET A 16 -2.31 10.69 -1.63
C MET A 16 -1.02 11.45 -1.90
N ALA A 17 -0.13 10.93 -2.74
CA ALA A 17 1.10 11.62 -3.13
C ALA A 17 0.81 12.99 -3.76
N ARG A 18 -0.20 13.07 -4.65
CA ARG A 18 -0.62 14.32 -5.27
C ARG A 18 -1.11 15.35 -4.24
N VAL A 19 -1.98 14.93 -3.33
CA VAL A 19 -2.53 15.81 -2.28
C VAL A 19 -1.45 16.28 -1.32
N LEU A 20 -0.52 15.39 -0.99
CA LEU A 20 0.63 15.70 -0.15
C LEU A 20 1.72 16.51 -0.88
N GLY A 21 1.58 16.76 -2.19
CA GLY A 21 2.54 17.54 -2.97
C GLY A 21 3.91 16.87 -3.07
N CYS A 22 3.95 15.54 -3.26
CA CYS A 22 5.17 14.76 -3.49
C CYS A 22 5.01 13.80 -4.66
N GLN A 23 6.12 13.26 -5.15
CA GLN A 23 6.08 12.17 -6.11
C GLN A 23 5.75 10.84 -5.42
N LEU A 24 5.19 9.88 -6.17
CA LEU A 24 4.84 8.58 -5.63
C LEU A 24 6.04 7.85 -5.00
N GLY A 25 7.23 7.98 -5.62
CA GLY A 25 8.46 7.37 -5.09
C GLY A 25 8.96 8.02 -3.79
N GLU A 26 8.59 9.27 -3.52
CA GLU A 26 8.96 10.01 -2.31
C GLU A 26 8.02 9.73 -1.13
N LEU A 27 6.85 9.15 -1.40
CA LEU A 27 5.81 8.96 -0.39
C LEU A 27 6.28 8.06 0.77
N SER A 28 7.13 7.06 0.49
CA SER A 28 7.70 6.18 1.50
C SER A 28 8.60 6.95 2.48
N SER A 29 9.58 7.66 1.96
CA SER A 29 10.52 8.45 2.79
C SER A 29 9.82 9.57 3.54
N LEU A 30 8.78 10.18 2.94
CA LEU A 30 7.95 11.17 3.62
C LEU A 30 7.25 10.54 4.83
N ALA A 31 6.64 9.38 4.66
CA ALA A 31 5.93 8.69 5.74
C ALA A 31 6.89 8.17 6.83
N GLU A 32 8.11 7.77 6.46
CA GLU A 32 9.13 7.32 7.41
C GLU A 32 9.58 8.43 8.39
N ALA A 33 9.49 9.69 7.95
CA ALA A 33 9.79 10.86 8.79
C ALA A 33 8.66 11.25 9.75
N SER A 34 7.60 10.43 9.85
CA SER A 34 6.47 10.69 10.76
C SER A 34 6.87 10.56 12.22
N GLU A 35 6.43 11.52 13.02
CA GLU A 35 6.64 11.56 14.47
C GLU A 35 5.34 11.30 15.25
N LYS A 36 4.18 11.44 14.61
CA LYS A 36 2.87 11.30 15.23
C LYS A 36 1.97 10.32 14.48
N ASP A 37 1.04 9.73 15.19
CA ASP A 37 -0.05 8.96 14.62
C ASP A 37 -1.23 9.87 14.25
N VAL A 38 -1.28 10.27 12.97
CA VAL A 38 -2.47 10.90 12.39
C VAL A 38 -3.34 9.82 11.80
N SER A 39 -4.60 9.74 12.23
CA SER A 39 -5.54 8.74 11.73
C SER A 39 -6.19 9.22 10.44
N VAL A 40 -6.08 8.44 9.38
CA VAL A 40 -6.93 8.53 8.19
C VAL A 40 -7.94 7.40 8.29
N SER A 41 -9.22 7.77 8.43
CA SER A 41 -10.31 6.79 8.70
C SER A 41 -10.96 6.29 7.43
N SER A 42 -10.97 7.12 6.39
CA SER A 42 -11.69 6.82 5.17
C SER A 42 -10.99 5.80 4.28
N VAL A 43 -11.74 4.78 3.92
CA VAL A 43 -11.28 3.72 3.00
C VAL A 43 -11.57 4.08 1.55
N CYS A 44 -12.53 4.98 1.31
CA CYS A 44 -12.84 5.48 -0.02
C CYS A 44 -11.85 6.59 -0.39
N THR A 45 -11.22 6.48 -1.55
CA THR A 45 -10.19 7.43 -2.02
C THR A 45 -10.70 8.88 -2.03
N VAL A 46 -11.95 9.11 -2.42
CA VAL A 46 -12.54 10.46 -2.48
C VAL A 46 -12.67 11.08 -1.08
N PHE A 47 -13.14 10.31 -0.11
CA PHE A 47 -13.27 10.79 1.27
C PHE A 47 -11.91 10.91 1.96
N ALA A 48 -11.00 9.99 1.69
CA ALA A 48 -9.64 10.05 2.21
C ALA A 48 -8.90 11.30 1.70
N GLU A 49 -9.09 11.68 0.43
CA GLU A 49 -8.55 12.91 -0.14
C GLU A 49 -9.01 14.13 0.65
N SER A 50 -10.33 14.25 0.90
CA SER A 50 -10.90 15.35 1.68
C SER A 50 -10.41 15.35 3.14
N GLU A 51 -10.27 14.19 3.75
CA GLU A 51 -9.78 14.02 5.11
C GLU A 51 -8.31 14.46 5.23
N VAL A 52 -7.47 14.05 4.28
CA VAL A 52 -6.06 14.44 4.19
C VAL A 52 -5.91 15.96 4.00
N ILE A 53 -6.69 16.56 3.10
CA ILE A 53 -6.70 18.01 2.90
C ILE A 53 -7.09 18.75 4.21
N SER A 54 -8.09 18.23 4.91
CA SER A 54 -8.55 18.81 6.19
C SER A 54 -7.49 18.70 7.28
N ALA A 55 -6.78 17.57 7.37
CA ALA A 55 -5.68 17.35 8.32
C ALA A 55 -4.54 18.35 8.06
N LEU A 56 -4.14 18.53 6.81
CA LEU A 56 -3.12 19.49 6.42
C LEU A 56 -3.54 20.94 6.74
N ALA A 57 -4.80 21.29 6.47
CA ALA A 57 -5.36 22.59 6.79
C ALA A 57 -5.42 22.85 8.31
N SER A 58 -5.53 21.80 9.11
CA SER A 58 -5.49 21.87 10.59
C SER A 58 -4.07 21.94 11.16
N GLY A 59 -3.04 21.91 10.30
CA GLY A 59 -1.64 22.06 10.70
C GLY A 59 -0.91 20.76 10.99
N GLU A 60 -1.49 19.59 10.64
CA GLU A 60 -0.79 18.32 10.74
C GLU A 60 0.38 18.26 9.75
N GLN A 61 1.46 17.60 10.16
CA GLN A 61 2.63 17.45 9.31
C GLN A 61 2.35 16.51 8.15
N ARG A 62 2.90 16.81 6.97
CA ARG A 62 2.75 15.99 5.77
C ARG A 62 3.22 14.54 5.97
N SER A 63 4.29 14.35 6.74
CA SER A 63 4.86 13.05 7.10
C SER A 63 3.87 12.22 7.92
N ASP A 64 3.23 12.82 8.92
CA ASP A 64 2.29 12.14 9.80
C ASP A 64 1.03 11.73 9.05
N VAL A 65 0.54 12.60 8.16
CA VAL A 65 -0.61 12.31 7.30
C VAL A 65 -0.26 11.23 6.27
N ALA A 66 0.95 11.23 5.70
CA ALA A 66 1.41 10.19 4.77
C ALA A 66 1.44 8.81 5.45
N ARG A 67 1.96 8.75 6.67
CA ARG A 67 1.98 7.52 7.49
C ARG A 67 0.56 7.06 7.80
N GLY A 68 -0.33 7.98 8.17
CA GLY A 68 -1.74 7.69 8.42
C GLY A 68 -2.43 7.07 7.21
N ALA A 69 -2.16 7.58 6.01
CA ALA A 69 -2.66 7.04 4.75
C ALA A 69 -2.13 5.61 4.48
N HIS A 70 -0.84 5.36 4.70
CA HIS A 70 -0.27 4.00 4.57
C HIS A 70 -0.91 3.02 5.55
N ARG A 71 -1.09 3.41 6.82
CA ARG A 71 -1.77 2.58 7.82
C ARG A 71 -3.22 2.27 7.46
N ALA A 72 -3.95 3.23 6.90
CA ALA A 72 -5.32 3.00 6.45
C ALA A 72 -5.38 1.91 5.36
N VAL A 73 -4.47 1.96 4.40
CA VAL A 73 -4.33 0.91 3.36
C VAL A 73 -3.93 -0.42 3.98
N ALA A 74 -2.93 -0.43 4.87
CA ALA A 74 -2.44 -1.64 5.50
C ALA A 74 -3.54 -2.36 6.28
N ARG A 75 -4.32 -1.65 7.10
CA ARG A 75 -5.47 -2.20 7.85
C ARG A 75 -6.50 -2.83 6.92
N ARG A 76 -6.79 -2.18 5.80
CA ARG A 76 -7.73 -2.72 4.80
C ARG A 76 -7.21 -4.00 4.18
N VAL A 77 -5.95 -4.03 3.74
CA VAL A 77 -5.32 -5.21 3.14
C VAL A 77 -5.25 -6.35 4.16
N ALA A 78 -4.85 -6.06 5.40
CA ALA A 78 -4.83 -7.03 6.49
C ALA A 78 -6.22 -7.63 6.76
N GLY A 79 -7.27 -6.80 6.72
CA GLY A 79 -8.65 -7.28 6.84
C GLY A 79 -9.06 -8.22 5.69
N MET A 80 -8.58 -7.98 4.46
CA MET A 80 -8.81 -8.89 3.34
C MET A 80 -8.02 -10.20 3.47
N TYR A 81 -6.76 -10.11 3.88
CA TYR A 81 -5.90 -11.26 4.16
C TYR A 81 -6.51 -12.19 5.21
N ASN A 82 -7.00 -11.62 6.32
CA ASN A 82 -7.62 -12.38 7.40
C ASN A 82 -8.92 -13.07 6.96
N ARG A 83 -9.71 -12.43 6.09
CA ARG A 83 -10.95 -13.04 5.56
C ARG A 83 -10.72 -14.28 4.69
N VAL A 84 -9.56 -14.38 4.06
CA VAL A 84 -9.19 -15.58 3.26
C VAL A 84 -8.35 -16.58 4.04
N ASN A 85 -8.20 -16.38 5.35
CA ASN A 85 -7.32 -17.17 6.21
C ASN A 85 -5.90 -17.27 5.62
N GLY A 86 -5.34 -16.11 5.25
CA GLY A 86 -4.00 -16.03 4.68
C GLY A 86 -2.96 -16.72 5.58
N GLN A 87 -1.96 -17.34 4.96
CA GLN A 87 -0.91 -18.09 5.64
C GLN A 87 0.47 -17.55 5.26
N GLU A 88 1.43 -17.75 6.14
CA GLU A 88 2.83 -17.45 5.87
C GLU A 88 3.48 -18.48 4.92
N PRO A 89 4.47 -18.08 4.13
CA PRO A 89 5.05 -16.73 4.05
C PRO A 89 4.14 -15.74 3.30
N VAL A 90 4.13 -14.47 3.73
CA VAL A 90 3.40 -13.39 3.06
C VAL A 90 4.30 -12.71 2.05
N VAL A 91 3.94 -12.78 0.79
CA VAL A 91 4.72 -12.22 -0.31
C VAL A 91 3.95 -11.10 -0.99
N MET A 92 4.63 -9.99 -1.27
CA MET A 92 4.03 -8.82 -1.91
C MET A 92 4.58 -8.60 -3.31
N THR A 93 3.67 -8.41 -4.27
CA THR A 93 3.97 -8.09 -5.67
C THR A 93 3.29 -6.78 -6.10
N GLY A 94 3.61 -6.31 -7.30
CA GLY A 94 3.05 -5.06 -7.84
C GLY A 94 3.85 -3.82 -7.44
N GLY A 95 3.47 -2.67 -7.99
CA GLY A 95 4.20 -1.41 -7.78
C GLY A 95 4.23 -0.94 -6.33
N VAL A 96 3.22 -1.28 -5.52
CA VAL A 96 3.14 -0.91 -4.10
C VAL A 96 4.23 -1.59 -3.27
N ALA A 97 4.73 -2.75 -3.71
CA ALA A 97 5.85 -3.45 -3.06
C ALA A 97 7.21 -2.71 -3.15
N LEU A 98 7.28 -1.61 -3.91
CA LEU A 98 8.44 -0.70 -3.91
C LEU A 98 8.41 0.32 -2.76
N ASN A 99 7.26 0.48 -2.08
CA ASN A 99 7.10 1.41 -0.98
C ASN A 99 7.43 0.71 0.35
N GLN A 100 8.59 1.02 0.92
CA GLN A 100 9.12 0.37 2.12
C GLN A 100 8.25 0.64 3.35
N ASP A 101 7.74 1.86 3.50
CA ASP A 101 6.85 2.18 4.61
C ASP A 101 5.51 1.43 4.53
N MET A 102 5.02 1.21 3.31
CA MET A 102 3.82 0.39 3.10
C MET A 102 4.04 -1.07 3.50
N ILE A 103 5.21 -1.65 3.14
CA ILE A 103 5.61 -3.00 3.56
C ILE A 103 5.68 -3.07 5.09
N ARG A 104 6.30 -2.07 5.74
CA ARG A 104 6.39 -1.97 7.20
C ARG A 104 5.01 -1.91 7.84
N CYS A 105 4.15 -0.99 7.41
CA CYS A 105 2.79 -0.85 7.93
C CYS A 105 1.99 -2.15 7.78
N LEU A 106 2.10 -2.83 6.63
CA LEU A 106 1.40 -4.09 6.41
C LEU A 106 1.96 -5.22 7.30
N SER A 107 3.27 -5.27 7.48
CA SER A 107 3.91 -6.25 8.38
C SER A 107 3.47 -6.04 9.83
N GLU A 108 3.37 -4.79 10.29
CA GLU A 108 2.87 -4.42 11.62
C GLU A 108 1.41 -4.87 11.81
N GLU A 109 0.53 -4.59 10.84
CA GLU A 109 -0.90 -4.95 10.91
C GLU A 109 -1.13 -6.47 10.84
N LEU A 110 -0.33 -7.20 10.06
CA LEU A 110 -0.40 -8.66 9.96
C LEU A 110 0.35 -9.39 11.07
N LYS A 111 1.20 -8.66 11.82
CA LYS A 111 2.10 -9.23 12.85
C LYS A 111 3.02 -10.32 12.29
N THR A 112 3.40 -10.18 11.03
CA THR A 112 4.32 -11.06 10.33
C THR A 112 5.14 -10.30 9.30
N THR A 113 6.25 -10.86 8.85
CA THR A 113 7.09 -10.23 7.84
C THR A 113 6.46 -10.35 6.45
N VAL A 114 6.25 -9.20 5.81
CA VAL A 114 5.85 -9.13 4.40
C VAL A 114 7.10 -9.00 3.54
N ILE A 115 7.27 -9.92 2.58
CA ILE A 115 8.47 -10.02 1.74
C ILE A 115 8.15 -9.51 0.34
N PRO A 116 8.77 -8.41 -0.13
CA PRO A 116 8.64 -8.01 -1.52
C PRO A 116 9.44 -8.98 -2.41
N VAL A 117 8.92 -9.33 -3.58
CA VAL A 117 9.68 -10.09 -4.58
C VAL A 117 10.73 -9.21 -5.24
N GLU A 118 11.78 -9.80 -5.81
CA GLU A 118 12.90 -9.09 -6.45
C GLU A 118 12.46 -8.14 -7.56
N HIS A 119 11.49 -8.56 -8.39
CA HIS A 119 10.95 -7.76 -9.49
C HIS A 119 9.42 -7.57 -9.36
N PRO A 120 8.96 -6.79 -8.36
CA PRO A 120 7.55 -6.81 -7.96
C PRO A 120 6.59 -6.36 -9.05
N GLN A 121 7.00 -5.40 -9.89
CA GLN A 121 6.14 -4.84 -10.95
C GLN A 121 5.91 -5.81 -12.12
N ILE A 122 6.84 -6.72 -12.37
CA ILE A 122 6.77 -7.67 -13.49
C ILE A 122 6.58 -9.12 -13.05
N ALA A 123 6.35 -9.36 -11.75
CA ALA A 123 6.15 -10.70 -11.21
C ALA A 123 5.04 -11.48 -11.93
N GLY A 124 3.93 -10.81 -12.27
CA GLY A 124 2.86 -11.42 -13.06
C GLY A 124 3.28 -11.82 -14.48
N ALA A 125 4.09 -11.00 -15.14
CA ALA A 125 4.62 -11.30 -16.47
C ALA A 125 5.61 -12.47 -16.44
N ILE A 126 6.47 -12.51 -15.42
CA ILE A 126 7.40 -13.63 -15.19
C ILE A 126 6.61 -14.93 -15.00
N GLY A 127 5.60 -14.91 -14.11
CA GLY A 127 4.75 -16.08 -13.88
C GLY A 127 4.02 -16.55 -15.14
N ALA A 128 3.48 -15.63 -15.92
CA ALA A 128 2.84 -15.97 -17.21
C ALA A 128 3.82 -16.59 -18.21
N ALA A 129 5.06 -16.09 -18.28
CA ALA A 129 6.11 -16.63 -19.15
C ALA A 129 6.51 -18.07 -18.73
N VAL A 130 6.68 -18.30 -17.43
CA VAL A 130 6.96 -19.63 -16.87
C VAL A 130 5.82 -20.60 -17.21
N PHE A 131 4.58 -20.17 -17.00
CA PHE A 131 3.40 -20.99 -17.31
C PHE A 131 3.32 -21.35 -18.80
N ALA A 132 3.59 -20.41 -19.69
CA ALA A 132 3.62 -20.66 -21.14
C ALA A 132 4.73 -21.63 -21.50
N TYR A 133 5.94 -21.45 -20.95
CA TYR A 133 7.07 -22.34 -21.19
C TYR A 133 6.74 -23.78 -20.78
N GLU A 134 6.26 -23.99 -19.56
CA GLU A 134 5.89 -25.33 -19.07
C GLU A 134 4.78 -25.99 -19.89
N LYS A 135 3.84 -25.20 -20.43
CA LYS A 135 2.74 -25.73 -21.24
C LYS A 135 3.18 -26.19 -22.62
N TYR A 136 4.14 -25.51 -23.24
CA TYR A 136 4.49 -25.75 -24.65
C TYR A 136 5.82 -26.49 -24.84
N HIS A 137 6.56 -26.78 -23.74
CA HIS A 137 7.82 -27.51 -23.78
C HIS A 137 7.77 -28.83 -22.99
N LYS A 138 6.57 -29.39 -22.79
CA LYS A 138 6.37 -30.76 -22.27
C LYS A 138 6.42 -31.77 -23.37
#